data_c7fb36ea379c340ac23b94c81df1646e
#
_entry.id   c7fb36ea379c340ac23b94c81df1646e
#
_cell.length_a   1.000
_cell.length_b   1.000
_cell.length_c   1.000
_cell.angle_alpha   90.00
_cell.angle_beta   90.00
_cell.angle_gamma   90.00
#
_symmetry.space_group_name_H-M   'P 1'
#
loop_
_entity.id
_entity.type
_entity.pdbx_description
1 polymer ?
#
loop_
_entity_poly.entity_id
_entity_poly.type
_entity_poly.pdbx_seq_one_letter_code
_entity_poly.pdbx_strand_id
1 'polypeptide(L)'
;LGDSLSAYVESYSYTSLAEALLRRYGGAAVETLSEAGRALLVRRAADSLLDKVVYYNRQRRSAAFCEKAAQTIEELKSAGITPDQLAAYARLPGADREKLEELSLIYGSYEAQLAQTAMDPGDRQQLAAQMLDASFFAGRAVYMDEFDPYNAPKRALLAAMLPVADVTVCLCCDGEQDTAGGMGLFS
;
A
#
# COMPACT_ATOMS: atom_id res chain seq x y z
N LEU A 1 -12.14 31.74 -2.24
CA LEU A 1 -10.81 32.21 -2.63
C LEU A 1 -10.96 32.85 -4.02
N GLY A 2 -10.58 34.14 -4.19
CA GLY A 2 -10.65 34.80 -5.49
C GLY A 2 -9.67 34.18 -6.49
N ASP A 3 -9.94 34.28 -7.78
CA ASP A 3 -9.16 33.68 -8.88
C ASP A 3 -7.64 33.88 -8.80
N SER A 4 -7.17 34.94 -8.14
CA SER A 4 -5.76 35.27 -7.99
C SER A 4 -5.05 34.41 -6.91
N LEU A 5 -5.78 33.80 -5.94
CA LEU A 5 -5.22 32.95 -4.89
C LEU A 5 -5.18 31.48 -5.30
N SER A 6 -6.06 31.06 -6.22
CA SER A 6 -6.07 29.67 -6.73
C SER A 6 -4.78 29.29 -7.47
N ALA A 7 -4.07 30.27 -8.03
CA ALA A 7 -2.77 30.04 -8.68
C ALA A 7 -1.64 29.58 -7.72
N TYR A 8 -1.83 29.77 -6.41
CA TYR A 8 -0.85 29.39 -5.37
C TYR A 8 -1.22 28.10 -4.63
N VAL A 9 -2.36 27.49 -4.96
CA VAL A 9 -2.84 26.26 -4.32
C VAL A 9 -2.71 25.09 -5.29
N GLU A 10 -1.93 24.11 -4.93
CA GLU A 10 -1.83 22.83 -5.65
C GLU A 10 -2.62 21.77 -4.87
N SER A 11 -3.47 21.01 -5.55
CA SER A 11 -4.26 19.93 -4.94
C SER A 11 -3.75 18.57 -5.43
N TYR A 12 -3.54 17.67 -4.50
CA TYR A 12 -3.05 16.32 -4.75
C TYR A 12 -3.91 15.27 -4.03
N SER A 13 -4.14 14.14 -4.69
CA SER A 13 -4.42 12.89 -4.00
C SER A 13 -3.10 12.27 -3.54
N TYR A 14 -3.13 11.28 -2.65
CA TYR A 14 -1.91 10.53 -2.28
C TYR A 14 -1.20 9.92 -3.48
N THR A 15 -1.95 9.40 -4.44
CA THR A 15 -1.40 8.85 -5.69
C THR A 15 -0.75 9.91 -6.54
N SER A 16 -1.43 11.05 -6.77
CA SER A 16 -0.88 12.13 -7.60
C SER A 16 0.30 12.84 -6.93
N LEU A 17 0.33 12.93 -5.60
CA LEU A 17 1.48 13.43 -4.86
C LEU A 17 2.68 12.49 -5.02
N ALA A 18 2.48 11.18 -4.84
CA ALA A 18 3.54 10.19 -5.07
C ALA A 18 4.10 10.27 -6.50
N GLU A 19 3.24 10.39 -7.51
CA GLU A 19 3.67 10.56 -8.90
C GLU A 19 4.44 11.87 -9.14
N ALA A 20 4.05 12.96 -8.49
CA ALA A 20 4.77 14.24 -8.58
C ALA A 20 6.17 14.13 -7.94
N LEU A 21 6.28 13.48 -6.78
CA LEU A 21 7.55 13.21 -6.11
C LEU A 21 8.47 12.32 -6.97
N LEU A 22 7.94 11.20 -7.48
CA LEU A 22 8.70 10.27 -8.31
C LEU A 22 9.19 10.92 -9.61
N ARG A 23 8.37 11.77 -10.23
CA ARG A 23 8.80 12.56 -11.41
C ARG A 23 9.93 13.52 -11.07
N ARG A 24 9.86 14.18 -9.91
CA ARG A 24 10.88 15.16 -9.49
C ARG A 24 12.21 14.50 -9.14
N TYR A 25 12.16 13.33 -8.47
CA TYR A 25 13.34 12.68 -7.90
C TYR A 25 13.82 11.44 -8.67
N GLY A 26 13.23 11.12 -9.83
CA GLY A 26 13.75 10.13 -10.75
C GLY A 26 13.16 8.70 -10.62
N GLY A 27 12.12 8.49 -9.83
CA GLY A 27 11.48 7.18 -9.65
C GLY A 27 10.34 6.86 -10.62
N ALA A 28 10.04 7.74 -11.58
CA ALA A 28 8.85 7.64 -12.44
C ALA A 28 8.92 6.55 -13.51
N ALA A 29 10.11 6.02 -13.84
CA ALA A 29 10.33 5.09 -14.95
C ALA A 29 9.83 3.66 -14.68
N VAL A 30 9.49 3.31 -13.44
CA VAL A 30 9.04 1.96 -13.10
C VAL A 30 7.55 1.84 -13.39
N GLU A 31 7.18 0.86 -14.21
CA GLU A 31 5.79 0.60 -14.57
C GLU A 31 4.98 0.08 -13.37
N THR A 32 3.72 0.49 -13.31
CA THR A 32 2.76 -0.03 -12.33
C THR A 32 1.99 -1.18 -12.95
N LEU A 33 1.89 -2.31 -12.23
CA LEU A 33 1.10 -3.43 -12.70
C LEU A 33 -0.39 -3.12 -12.72
N SER A 34 -1.04 -3.50 -13.81
CA SER A 34 -2.49 -3.55 -13.88
C SER A 34 -3.05 -4.68 -13.01
N GLU A 35 -4.35 -4.66 -12.73
CA GLU A 35 -5.03 -5.72 -11.99
C GLU A 35 -4.84 -7.10 -12.65
N ALA A 36 -5.00 -7.19 -13.98
CA ALA A 36 -4.73 -8.40 -14.74
C ALA A 36 -3.25 -8.83 -14.66
N GLY A 37 -2.32 -7.87 -14.68
CA GLY A 37 -0.90 -8.12 -14.52
C GLY A 37 -0.57 -8.72 -13.16
N ARG A 38 -1.20 -8.23 -12.09
CA ARG A 38 -1.06 -8.78 -10.72
C ARG A 38 -1.58 -10.23 -10.64
N ALA A 39 -2.75 -10.52 -11.22
CA ALA A 39 -3.29 -11.88 -11.25
C ALA A 39 -2.38 -12.86 -12.02
N LEU A 40 -1.80 -12.43 -13.13
CA LEU A 40 -0.81 -13.23 -13.88
C LEU A 40 0.47 -13.46 -13.07
N LEU A 41 0.94 -12.45 -12.34
CA LEU A 41 2.12 -12.59 -11.50
C LEU A 41 1.88 -13.54 -10.33
N VAL A 42 0.69 -13.50 -9.70
CA VAL A 42 0.27 -14.48 -8.68
C VAL A 42 0.27 -15.89 -9.26
N ARG A 43 -0.26 -16.08 -10.47
CA ARG A 43 -0.23 -17.38 -11.12
C ARG A 43 1.19 -17.91 -11.32
N ARG A 44 2.10 -17.06 -11.80
CA ARG A 44 3.53 -17.42 -11.95
C ARG A 44 4.17 -17.74 -10.60
N ALA A 45 3.86 -16.95 -9.57
CA ALA A 45 4.35 -17.18 -8.22
C ALA A 45 3.87 -18.54 -7.68
N ALA A 46 2.58 -18.86 -7.82
CA ALA A 46 2.02 -20.14 -7.40
C ALA A 46 2.58 -21.32 -8.22
N ASP A 47 2.79 -21.14 -9.53
CA ASP A 47 3.40 -22.17 -10.39
C ASP A 47 4.88 -22.41 -10.06
N SER A 48 5.63 -21.41 -9.59
CA SER A 48 7.02 -21.59 -9.16
C SER A 48 7.17 -22.40 -7.86
N LEU A 49 6.09 -22.57 -7.11
CA LEU A 49 6.04 -23.25 -5.80
C LEU A 49 5.37 -24.64 -5.87
N LEU A 50 5.47 -25.33 -7.02
CA LEU A 50 4.74 -26.57 -7.35
C LEU A 50 4.71 -27.61 -6.21
N ASP A 51 5.82 -27.83 -5.53
CA ASP A 51 5.97 -28.85 -4.52
C ASP A 51 5.59 -28.36 -3.09
N LYS A 52 5.38 -27.05 -2.93
CA LYS A 52 5.12 -26.41 -1.63
C LYS A 52 3.67 -25.95 -1.47
N VAL A 53 2.90 -25.90 -2.56
CA VAL A 53 1.49 -25.46 -2.58
C VAL A 53 0.60 -26.69 -2.75
N VAL A 54 0.17 -27.26 -1.63
CA VAL A 54 -0.67 -28.47 -1.56
C VAL A 54 -2.15 -28.09 -1.39
N TYR A 55 -2.45 -27.19 -0.45
CA TYR A 55 -3.80 -26.72 -0.13
C TYR A 55 -4.48 -26.08 -1.36
N TYR A 56 -3.77 -25.16 -2.03
CA TYR A 56 -4.28 -24.48 -3.22
C TYR A 56 -4.00 -25.22 -4.52
N ASN A 57 -3.44 -26.41 -4.51
CA ASN A 57 -2.98 -27.11 -5.72
C ASN A 57 -4.04 -27.24 -6.82
N ARG A 58 -5.30 -27.51 -6.45
CA ARG A 58 -6.41 -27.64 -7.42
C ARG A 58 -6.89 -26.30 -7.98
N GLN A 59 -6.73 -25.21 -7.23
CA GLN A 59 -7.31 -23.90 -7.52
C GLN A 59 -6.30 -22.92 -8.12
N ARG A 60 -5.02 -23.09 -7.86
CA ARG A 60 -3.93 -22.15 -8.18
C ARG A 60 -3.85 -21.69 -9.64
N ARG A 61 -4.41 -22.49 -10.58
CA ARG A 61 -4.44 -22.16 -12.01
C ARG A 61 -5.74 -21.51 -12.46
N SER A 62 -6.77 -21.46 -11.62
CA SER A 62 -8.02 -20.80 -11.98
C SER A 62 -7.85 -19.28 -11.95
N ALA A 63 -8.46 -18.57 -12.90
CA ALA A 63 -8.45 -17.11 -12.94
C ALA A 63 -9.03 -16.52 -11.65
N ALA A 64 -10.14 -17.05 -11.17
CA ALA A 64 -10.81 -16.60 -9.96
C ALA A 64 -9.90 -16.72 -8.70
N PHE A 65 -9.10 -17.78 -8.58
CA PHE A 65 -8.14 -17.89 -7.51
C PHE A 65 -7.04 -16.84 -7.63
N CYS A 66 -6.46 -16.66 -8.84
CA CYS A 66 -5.38 -15.71 -9.05
C CYS A 66 -5.82 -14.27 -8.78
N GLU A 67 -7.02 -13.89 -9.21
CA GLU A 67 -7.62 -12.57 -8.94
C GLU A 67 -7.86 -12.37 -7.44
N LYS A 68 -8.47 -13.36 -6.77
CA LYS A 68 -8.74 -13.27 -5.32
C LYS A 68 -7.45 -13.24 -4.49
N ALA A 69 -6.45 -14.03 -4.85
CA ALA A 69 -5.15 -14.02 -4.17
C ALA A 69 -4.41 -12.69 -4.41
N ALA A 70 -4.47 -12.12 -5.62
CA ALA A 70 -3.90 -10.81 -5.91
C ALA A 70 -4.56 -9.70 -5.07
N GLN A 71 -5.90 -9.72 -4.97
CA GLN A 71 -6.66 -8.81 -4.12
C GLN A 71 -6.26 -8.97 -2.64
N THR A 72 -6.17 -10.22 -2.15
CA THR A 72 -5.78 -10.48 -0.75
C THR A 72 -4.35 -9.99 -0.47
N ILE A 73 -3.41 -10.18 -1.40
CA ILE A 73 -2.05 -9.65 -1.27
C ILE A 73 -2.06 -8.12 -1.21
N GLU A 74 -2.86 -7.46 -2.04
CA GLU A 74 -3.01 -6.01 -2.01
C GLU A 74 -3.58 -5.51 -0.68
N GLU A 75 -4.59 -6.18 -0.13
CA GLU A 75 -5.16 -5.90 1.20
C GLU A 75 -4.10 -6.05 2.31
N LEU A 76 -3.29 -7.13 2.28
CA LEU A 76 -2.20 -7.35 3.22
C LEU A 76 -1.12 -6.26 3.11
N LYS A 77 -0.71 -5.89 1.90
CA LYS A 77 0.23 -4.78 1.66
C LYS A 77 -0.33 -3.46 2.18
N SER A 78 -1.59 -3.18 1.92
CA SER A 78 -2.27 -1.97 2.41
C SER A 78 -2.33 -1.92 3.93
N ALA A 79 -2.46 -3.06 4.59
CA ALA A 79 -2.37 -3.18 6.04
C ALA A 79 -0.92 -3.09 6.58
N GLY A 80 0.08 -3.22 5.71
CA GLY A 80 1.50 -3.27 6.06
C GLY A 80 1.96 -4.64 6.56
N ILE A 81 1.24 -5.70 6.19
CA ILE A 81 1.55 -7.08 6.57
C ILE A 81 2.49 -7.67 5.52
N THR A 82 3.67 -8.09 5.95
CA THR A 82 4.67 -8.76 5.09
C THR A 82 4.41 -10.27 4.97
N PRO A 83 4.99 -10.96 3.97
CA PRO A 83 4.93 -12.42 3.88
C PRO A 83 5.39 -13.13 5.17
N ASP A 84 6.47 -12.66 5.79
CA ASP A 84 7.01 -13.24 7.03
C ASP A 84 6.07 -13.06 8.21
N GLN A 85 5.42 -11.89 8.33
CA GLN A 85 4.41 -11.65 9.36
C GLN A 85 3.18 -12.53 9.17
N LEU A 86 2.74 -12.75 7.91
CA LEU A 86 1.65 -13.67 7.60
C LEU A 86 2.01 -15.11 7.97
N ALA A 87 3.25 -15.55 7.66
CA ALA A 87 3.75 -16.86 8.05
C ALA A 87 3.84 -17.04 9.59
N ALA A 88 4.21 -15.97 10.30
CA ALA A 88 4.23 -15.97 11.76
C ALA A 88 2.81 -16.09 12.35
N TYR A 89 1.84 -15.33 11.77
CA TYR A 89 0.44 -15.41 12.17
C TYR A 89 -0.18 -16.80 11.94
N ALA A 90 0.19 -17.48 10.85
CA ALA A 90 -0.26 -18.84 10.54
C ALA A 90 0.06 -19.87 11.65
N ARG A 91 1.05 -19.59 12.48
CA ARG A 91 1.47 -20.47 13.60
C ARG A 91 0.72 -20.22 14.90
N LEU A 92 -0.13 -19.20 14.96
CA LEU A 92 -0.91 -18.90 16.17
C LEU A 92 -2.06 -19.91 16.35
N PRO A 93 -2.45 -20.19 17.60
CA PRO A 93 -3.61 -21.04 17.88
C PRO A 93 -4.88 -20.48 17.23
N GLY A 94 -5.66 -21.33 16.56
CA GLY A 94 -6.91 -20.95 15.90
C GLY A 94 -6.74 -20.40 14.48
N ALA A 95 -5.52 -20.19 13.99
CA ALA A 95 -5.28 -19.83 12.60
C ALA A 95 -5.44 -21.05 11.67
N ASP A 96 -5.91 -20.81 10.44
CA ASP A 96 -5.91 -21.80 9.35
C ASP A 96 -4.49 -21.92 8.79
N ARG A 97 -3.69 -22.74 9.48
CA ARG A 97 -2.25 -22.82 9.28
C ARG A 97 -1.85 -23.13 7.84
N GLU A 98 -2.39 -24.23 7.28
CA GLU A 98 -2.01 -24.69 5.94
C GLU A 98 -2.31 -23.63 4.88
N LYS A 99 -3.49 -23.03 4.96
CA LYS A 99 -3.94 -21.98 4.07
C LYS A 99 -3.05 -20.73 4.13
N LEU A 100 -2.73 -20.27 5.34
CA LEU A 100 -1.98 -19.03 5.54
C LEU A 100 -0.48 -19.21 5.26
N GLU A 101 0.11 -20.37 5.60
CA GLU A 101 1.50 -20.70 5.25
C GLU A 101 1.68 -20.73 3.72
N GLU A 102 0.78 -21.38 2.98
CA GLU A 102 0.88 -21.39 1.51
C GLU A 102 0.61 -20.02 0.89
N LEU A 103 -0.34 -19.26 1.42
CA LEU A 103 -0.57 -17.88 0.97
C LEU A 103 0.67 -17.01 1.21
N SER A 104 1.36 -17.18 2.35
CA SER A 104 2.59 -16.44 2.64
C SER A 104 3.72 -16.77 1.66
N LEU A 105 3.84 -18.05 1.24
CA LEU A 105 4.80 -18.48 0.22
C LEU A 105 4.47 -17.87 -1.15
N ILE A 106 3.20 -17.90 -1.55
CA ILE A 106 2.75 -17.29 -2.82
C ILE A 106 3.02 -15.78 -2.79
N TYR A 107 2.70 -15.12 -1.68
CA TYR A 107 2.94 -13.70 -1.49
C TYR A 107 4.45 -13.36 -1.56
N GLY A 108 5.32 -14.11 -0.87
CA GLY A 108 6.76 -13.90 -0.93
C GLY A 108 7.34 -14.12 -2.35
N SER A 109 6.86 -15.14 -3.06
CA SER A 109 7.23 -15.37 -4.46
C SER A 109 6.72 -14.26 -5.40
N TYR A 110 5.52 -13.74 -5.17
CA TYR A 110 4.96 -12.60 -5.88
C TYR A 110 5.85 -11.35 -5.71
N GLU A 111 6.21 -10.99 -4.47
CA GLU A 111 7.08 -9.85 -4.18
C GLU A 111 8.45 -9.98 -4.85
N ALA A 112 9.06 -11.17 -4.77
CA ALA A 112 10.36 -11.42 -5.40
C ALA A 112 10.33 -11.25 -6.93
N GLN A 113 9.23 -11.62 -7.59
CA GLN A 113 9.05 -11.45 -9.03
C GLN A 113 8.69 -10.01 -9.39
N LEU A 114 7.85 -9.35 -8.58
CA LEU A 114 7.45 -7.95 -8.76
C LEU A 114 8.68 -7.04 -8.74
N ALA A 115 9.57 -7.21 -7.77
CA ALA A 115 10.78 -6.42 -7.61
C ALA A 115 11.71 -6.42 -8.84
N GLN A 116 11.57 -7.40 -9.75
CA GLN A 116 12.36 -7.49 -10.96
C GLN A 116 11.77 -6.75 -12.16
N THR A 117 10.49 -6.44 -12.16
CA THR A 117 9.78 -6.02 -13.38
C THR A 117 8.93 -4.77 -13.24
N ALA A 118 8.34 -4.52 -12.08
CA ALA A 118 7.34 -3.48 -11.90
C ALA A 118 7.16 -3.11 -10.42
N MET A 119 6.18 -2.24 -10.13
CA MET A 119 5.75 -1.90 -8.77
C MET A 119 4.23 -1.99 -8.66
N ASP A 120 3.74 -2.31 -7.47
CA ASP A 120 2.36 -2.10 -7.11
C ASP A 120 2.09 -0.61 -6.81
N PRO A 121 0.83 -0.14 -6.93
CA PRO A 121 0.50 1.26 -6.61
C PRO A 121 0.91 1.69 -5.20
N GLY A 122 0.77 0.81 -4.19
CA GLY A 122 1.19 1.07 -2.82
C GLY A 122 2.71 1.20 -2.68
N ASP A 123 3.48 0.39 -3.42
CA ASP A 123 4.94 0.44 -3.41
C ASP A 123 5.47 1.76 -3.98
N ARG A 124 4.77 2.33 -4.97
CA ARG A 124 5.09 3.66 -5.51
C ARG A 124 4.93 4.75 -4.45
N GLN A 125 3.88 4.69 -3.63
CA GLN A 125 3.69 5.64 -2.53
C GLN A 125 4.78 5.49 -1.46
N GLN A 126 5.18 4.26 -1.14
CA GLN A 126 6.28 4.01 -0.22
C GLN A 126 7.63 4.49 -0.76
N LEU A 127 7.92 4.27 -2.05
CA LEU A 127 9.11 4.78 -2.70
C LEU A 127 9.12 6.32 -2.70
N ALA A 128 7.99 6.95 -3.01
CA ALA A 128 7.86 8.40 -2.95
C ALA A 128 8.14 8.94 -1.54
N ALA A 129 7.65 8.26 -0.49
CA ALA A 129 7.93 8.61 0.89
C ALA A 129 9.43 8.55 1.24
N GLN A 130 10.17 7.57 0.70
CA GLN A 130 11.61 7.44 0.89
C GLN A 130 12.43 8.52 0.17
N MET A 131 11.90 9.04 -0.94
CA MET A 131 12.58 10.05 -1.77
C MET A 131 12.23 11.49 -1.37
N LEU A 132 11.25 11.67 -0.49
CA LEU A 132 10.75 12.97 -0.10
C LEU A 132 11.78 13.74 0.73
N ASP A 133 12.01 15.01 0.36
CA ASP A 133 12.85 15.93 1.10
C ASP A 133 12.18 17.30 1.33
N ALA A 134 12.78 18.12 2.18
CA ALA A 134 12.28 19.44 2.54
C ALA A 134 12.15 20.41 1.34
N SER A 135 12.91 20.21 0.28
CA SER A 135 12.92 21.12 -0.88
C SER A 135 11.61 21.07 -1.67
N PHE A 136 10.87 19.97 -1.59
CA PHE A 136 9.56 19.84 -2.25
C PHE A 136 8.53 20.78 -1.62
N PHE A 137 8.59 20.97 -0.31
CA PHE A 137 7.63 21.80 0.45
C PHE A 137 8.15 23.17 0.83
N ALA A 138 9.34 23.55 0.35
CA ALA A 138 9.94 24.83 0.70
C ALA A 138 9.00 26.02 0.42
N GLY A 139 8.66 26.78 1.47
CA GLY A 139 7.75 27.92 1.40
C GLY A 139 6.26 27.56 1.22
N ARG A 140 5.87 26.30 1.48
CA ARG A 140 4.50 25.81 1.35
C ARG A 140 4.02 25.25 2.69
N ALA A 141 2.73 25.49 2.99
CA ALA A 141 1.99 24.79 4.03
C ALA A 141 1.18 23.64 3.39
N VAL A 142 1.09 22.53 4.07
CA VAL A 142 0.35 21.34 3.62
C VAL A 142 -0.90 21.19 4.46
N TYR A 143 -2.06 21.13 3.82
CA TYR A 143 -3.34 20.85 4.45
C TYR A 143 -3.84 19.50 3.95
N MET A 144 -4.10 18.58 4.88
CA MET A 144 -4.60 17.24 4.56
C MET A 144 -6.02 17.12 5.08
N ASP A 145 -6.94 16.84 4.15
CA ASP A 145 -8.36 16.62 4.45
C ASP A 145 -8.75 15.27 3.83
N GLU A 146 -8.90 14.25 4.65
CA GLU A 146 -9.20 12.92 4.18
C GLU A 146 -10.08 12.16 5.18
N PHE A 147 -11.14 11.53 4.64
CA PHE A 147 -12.11 10.72 5.38
C PHE A 147 -11.76 9.23 5.38
N ASP A 148 -10.88 8.79 4.50
CA ASP A 148 -10.50 7.37 4.38
C ASP A 148 -9.49 6.95 5.46
N PRO A 149 -9.54 5.70 5.94
CA PRO A 149 -8.54 5.19 6.86
C PRO A 149 -7.14 5.25 6.24
N TYR A 150 -6.18 5.67 7.03
CA TYR A 150 -4.77 5.73 6.61
C TYR A 150 -4.19 4.31 6.52
N ASN A 151 -4.09 3.77 5.31
CA ASN A 151 -3.36 2.52 5.06
C ASN A 151 -1.84 2.69 5.22
N ALA A 152 -1.07 1.59 5.20
CA ALA A 152 0.37 1.62 5.44
C ALA A 152 1.14 2.55 4.46
N PRO A 153 0.91 2.54 3.14
CA PRO A 153 1.54 3.47 2.21
C PRO A 153 1.24 4.95 2.50
N LYS A 154 -0.01 5.28 2.82
CA LYS A 154 -0.42 6.65 3.18
C LYS A 154 0.24 7.12 4.49
N ARG A 155 0.27 6.24 5.51
CA ARG A 155 0.97 6.53 6.78
C ARG A 155 2.46 6.76 6.57
N ALA A 156 3.10 5.97 5.70
CA ALA A 156 4.52 6.15 5.38
C ALA A 156 4.78 7.52 4.74
N LEU A 157 3.93 7.93 3.80
CA LEU A 157 4.06 9.24 3.14
C LEU A 157 3.80 10.39 4.13
N LEU A 158 2.76 10.30 4.97
CA LEU A 158 2.50 11.29 6.02
C LEU A 158 3.68 11.38 7.00
N ALA A 159 4.18 10.25 7.50
CA ALA A 159 5.31 10.22 8.42
C ALA A 159 6.57 10.85 7.81
N ALA A 160 6.79 10.69 6.50
CA ALA A 160 7.90 11.33 5.79
C ALA A 160 7.71 12.84 5.61
N MET A 161 6.46 13.34 5.51
CA MET A 161 6.18 14.78 5.38
C MET A 161 6.34 15.54 6.69
N LEU A 162 5.94 14.97 7.84
CA LEU A 162 5.91 15.64 9.14
C LEU A 162 7.24 16.31 9.54
N PRO A 163 8.43 15.70 9.33
CA PRO A 163 9.70 16.33 9.70
C PRO A 163 10.18 17.42 8.72
N VAL A 164 9.60 17.52 7.52
CA VAL A 164 10.12 18.35 6.42
C VAL A 164 9.14 19.41 5.91
N ALA A 165 7.90 19.41 6.42
CA ALA A 165 6.85 20.35 6.00
C ALA A 165 6.02 20.84 7.19
N ASP A 166 5.39 22.01 7.03
CA ASP A 166 4.34 22.49 7.94
C ASP A 166 3.03 21.81 7.53
N VAL A 167 2.59 20.80 8.31
CA VAL A 167 1.47 19.92 7.96
C VAL A 167 0.32 20.09 8.95
N THR A 168 -0.85 20.45 8.44
CA THR A 168 -2.12 20.43 9.16
C THR A 168 -2.97 19.27 8.67
N VAL A 169 -3.40 18.39 9.58
CA VAL A 169 -4.26 17.24 9.26
C VAL A 169 -5.65 17.48 9.81
N CYS A 170 -6.67 17.44 8.96
CA CYS A 170 -8.07 17.49 9.34
C CYS A 170 -8.62 16.06 9.42
N LEU A 171 -9.12 15.69 10.59
CA LEU A 171 -9.73 14.39 10.83
C LEU A 171 -11.19 14.57 11.21
N CYS A 172 -12.07 13.69 10.72
CA CYS A 172 -13.42 13.58 11.23
C CYS A 172 -13.39 12.79 12.54
N CYS A 173 -13.85 13.40 13.63
CA CYS A 173 -14.02 12.74 14.93
C CYS A 173 -15.35 13.18 15.55
N ASP A 174 -15.96 12.30 16.35
CA ASP A 174 -17.26 12.57 17.01
C ASP A 174 -17.13 13.48 18.26
N GLY A 175 -15.95 14.02 18.55
CA GLY A 175 -15.67 14.95 19.63
C GLY A 175 -14.43 14.58 20.46
N GLU A 176 -14.05 15.48 21.40
CA GLU A 176 -12.84 15.32 22.25
C GLU A 176 -12.85 14.06 23.14
N GLN A 177 -14.00 13.42 23.33
CA GLN A 177 -14.15 12.23 24.19
C GLN A 177 -13.75 10.91 23.50
N ASP A 178 -13.61 10.89 22.18
CA ASP A 178 -13.28 9.68 21.41
C ASP A 178 -11.78 9.31 21.42
N THR A 179 -10.95 10.12 22.05
CA THR A 179 -9.50 9.86 22.16
C THR A 179 -9.15 8.66 23.06
N ALA A 180 -10.11 8.14 23.85
CA ALA A 180 -9.86 7.07 24.82
C ALA A 180 -10.48 5.71 24.46
N GLY A 181 -11.29 5.61 23.42
CA GLY A 181 -12.00 4.38 23.12
C GLY A 181 -12.35 4.22 21.65
N GLY A 182 -11.40 3.97 20.80
CA GLY A 182 -11.55 3.64 19.37
C GLY A 182 -12.73 4.31 18.66
N MET A 183 -12.50 5.18 17.75
CA MET A 183 -13.54 5.81 16.95
C MET A 183 -14.37 4.73 16.24
N GLY A 184 -15.69 4.66 16.50
CA GLY A 184 -16.57 3.62 15.96
C GLY A 184 -16.67 3.57 14.43
N LEU A 185 -16.17 4.60 13.73
CA LEU A 185 -16.01 4.63 12.26
C LEU A 185 -14.65 4.06 11.79
N PHE A 186 -13.70 3.81 12.71
CA PHE A 186 -12.34 3.39 12.39
C PHE A 186 -11.86 2.22 13.25
N SER A 187 -12.76 1.56 13.98
CA SER A 187 -12.51 0.33 14.77
C SER A 187 -12.64 -0.95 13.93
#